data_5509cfc0bd3473141db9ddc48b996a41
#
_entry.id   5509cfc0bd3473141db9ddc48b996a41
#
_cell.length_a   1.000
_cell.length_b   1.000
_cell.length_c   1.000
_cell.angle_alpha   90.00
_cell.angle_beta   90.00
_cell.angle_gamma   90.00
#
_symmetry.space_group_name_H-M   'P 1'
#
loop_
_entity.id
_entity.type
_entity.pdbx_description
1 polymer ?
#
loop_
_entity_poly.entity_id
_entity_poly.type
_entity_poly.pdbx_seq_one_letter_code
_entity_poly.pdbx_strand_id
1 'polypeptide(L)'
;MRNIYTFLIAIALLSSCRSIEKMVETGNYDKAFDFAIDKLAGKKDKESKYVKGLEKAFVELQARDMAQINYILNSPHDHLWADVASLYTGLTRRQNALRPILALVSEDGYRARFDLVDYTVEIAEA
;
A
#
# COMPACT_ATOMS: atom_id res chain seq x y z
N MET A 1 -16.91 -40.14 7.60
CA MET A 1 -16.86 -38.92 8.43
C MET A 1 -15.47 -38.32 8.55
N ARG A 2 -14.42 -39.11 8.67
CA ARG A 2 -13.04 -38.63 8.81
C ARG A 2 -12.54 -37.83 7.60
N ASN A 3 -13.01 -38.12 6.38
CA ASN A 3 -12.61 -37.45 5.16
C ASN A 3 -13.19 -36.02 4.99
N ILE A 4 -14.30 -35.72 5.66
CA ILE A 4 -14.96 -34.39 5.61
C ILE A 4 -14.14 -33.38 6.39
N TYR A 5 -13.58 -33.77 7.54
CA TYR A 5 -12.74 -32.88 8.34
C TYR A 5 -11.41 -32.55 7.67
N THR A 6 -10.82 -33.55 6.98
CA THR A 6 -9.57 -33.35 6.22
C THR A 6 -9.81 -32.41 5.04
N PHE A 7 -10.95 -32.51 4.38
CA PHE A 7 -11.33 -31.64 3.27
C PHE A 7 -11.60 -30.20 3.72
N LEU A 8 -12.29 -30.01 4.86
CA LEU A 8 -12.55 -28.70 5.46
C LEU A 8 -11.25 -27.98 5.88
N ILE A 9 -10.30 -28.73 6.46
CA ILE A 9 -8.98 -28.18 6.83
C ILE A 9 -8.21 -27.75 5.59
N ALA A 10 -8.25 -28.52 4.52
CA ALA A 10 -7.60 -28.20 3.25
C ALA A 10 -8.17 -26.91 2.62
N ILE A 11 -9.49 -26.71 2.68
CA ILE A 11 -10.16 -25.49 2.19
C ILE A 11 -9.77 -24.28 3.04
N ALA A 12 -9.68 -24.44 4.36
CA ALA A 12 -9.24 -23.38 5.26
C ALA A 12 -7.80 -22.94 4.99
N LEU A 13 -6.91 -23.89 4.65
CA LEU A 13 -5.52 -23.60 4.28
C LEU A 13 -5.43 -22.86 2.93
N LEU A 14 -6.29 -23.20 1.97
CA LEU A 14 -6.34 -22.51 0.68
C LEU A 14 -6.88 -21.07 0.79
N SER A 15 -7.80 -20.79 1.72
CA SER A 15 -8.34 -19.45 1.95
C SER A 15 -7.39 -18.53 2.70
N SER A 16 -6.35 -19.06 3.36
CA SER A 16 -5.33 -18.25 4.07
C SER A 16 -4.18 -17.78 3.17
N CYS A 17 -4.04 -18.36 1.96
CA CYS A 17 -3.00 -17.97 0.99
C CYS A 17 -3.50 -16.84 0.07
N ARG A 18 -3.69 -15.65 0.64
CA ARG A 18 -3.96 -14.47 -0.19
C ARG A 18 -2.64 -13.99 -0.80
N SER A 19 -2.54 -14.07 -2.13
CA SER A 19 -1.38 -13.56 -2.84
C SER A 19 -1.44 -12.03 -2.96
N ILE A 20 -0.28 -11.39 -3.04
CA ILE A 20 -0.17 -9.95 -3.28
C ILE A 20 -0.84 -9.57 -4.60
N GLU A 21 -0.72 -10.39 -5.64
CA GLU A 21 -1.33 -10.16 -6.94
C GLU A 21 -2.85 -10.08 -6.81
N LYS A 22 -3.47 -10.94 -6.02
CA LYS A 22 -4.91 -10.93 -5.81
C LYS A 22 -5.38 -9.69 -5.04
N MET A 23 -4.62 -9.24 -4.05
CA MET A 23 -4.91 -8.01 -3.33
C MET A 23 -4.91 -6.82 -4.27
N VAL A 24 -3.92 -6.74 -5.17
CA VAL A 24 -3.81 -5.67 -6.18
C VAL A 24 -4.95 -5.76 -7.19
N GLU A 25 -5.26 -6.94 -7.70
CA GLU A 25 -6.35 -7.15 -8.67
C GLU A 25 -7.72 -6.74 -8.12
N THR A 26 -7.97 -7.02 -6.85
CA THR A 26 -9.23 -6.69 -6.19
C THR A 26 -9.30 -5.26 -5.67
N GLY A 27 -8.26 -4.45 -5.90
CA GLY A 27 -8.22 -3.06 -5.46
C GLY A 27 -7.97 -2.88 -3.96
N ASN A 28 -7.51 -3.93 -3.27
CA ASN A 28 -7.24 -3.90 -1.84
C ASN A 28 -5.81 -3.38 -1.58
N TYR A 29 -5.56 -2.16 -2.02
CA TYR A 29 -4.22 -1.57 -2.06
C TYR A 29 -3.63 -1.30 -0.68
N ASP A 30 -4.45 -0.93 0.32
CA ASP A 30 -3.98 -0.74 1.69
C ASP A 30 -3.38 -2.03 2.26
N LYS A 31 -4.08 -3.14 2.10
CA LYS A 31 -3.58 -4.46 2.55
C LYS A 31 -2.38 -4.91 1.72
N ALA A 32 -2.41 -4.68 0.41
CA ALA A 32 -1.30 -5.02 -0.47
C ALA A 32 -0.03 -4.27 -0.07
N PHE A 33 -0.14 -2.98 0.23
CA PHE A 33 0.96 -2.15 0.69
C PHE A 33 1.57 -2.69 1.99
N ASP A 34 0.76 -2.86 3.02
CA ASP A 34 1.22 -3.33 4.33
C ASP A 34 1.81 -4.73 4.25
N PHE A 35 1.18 -5.62 3.49
CA PHE A 35 1.66 -6.98 3.27
C PHE A 35 3.01 -7.00 2.56
N ALA A 36 3.18 -6.20 1.52
CA ALA A 36 4.44 -6.10 0.78
C ALA A 36 5.57 -5.52 1.64
N ILE A 37 5.30 -4.47 2.40
CA ILE A 37 6.28 -3.90 3.35
C ILE A 37 6.75 -4.98 4.32
N ASP A 38 5.82 -5.74 4.91
CA ASP A 38 6.14 -6.81 5.85
C ASP A 38 7.00 -7.91 5.22
N LYS A 39 6.74 -8.24 3.95
CA LYS A 39 7.50 -9.25 3.22
C LYS A 39 8.87 -8.77 2.73
N LEU A 40 9.07 -7.47 2.59
CA LEU A 40 10.31 -6.89 2.05
C LEU A 40 11.22 -6.33 3.14
N ALA A 41 10.67 -5.76 4.21
CA ALA A 41 11.46 -5.14 5.27
C ALA A 41 12.34 -6.18 5.99
N GLY A 42 13.63 -5.87 6.11
CA GLY A 42 14.60 -6.74 6.79
C GLY A 42 14.95 -8.03 6.04
N LYS A 43 14.43 -8.22 4.82
CA LYS A 43 14.76 -9.39 3.99
C LYS A 43 15.91 -9.08 3.06
N LYS A 44 16.84 -10.03 2.95
CA LYS A 44 17.96 -9.95 2.02
C LYS A 44 17.50 -10.12 0.57
N ASP A 45 16.63 -11.10 0.34
CA ASP A 45 16.08 -11.40 -0.98
C ASP A 45 14.76 -10.64 -1.17
N LYS A 46 14.74 -9.74 -2.15
CA LYS A 46 13.58 -8.91 -2.49
C LYS A 46 12.82 -9.58 -3.63
N GLU A 47 11.82 -10.39 -3.31
CA GLU A 47 11.03 -11.10 -4.32
C GLU A 47 10.28 -10.12 -5.22
N SER A 48 10.38 -10.33 -6.54
CA SER A 48 9.84 -9.44 -7.56
C SER A 48 8.34 -9.18 -7.40
N LYS A 49 7.56 -10.19 -7.04
CA LYS A 49 6.10 -10.04 -6.85
C LYS A 49 5.75 -9.03 -5.75
N TYR A 50 6.51 -9.01 -4.66
CA TYR A 50 6.28 -8.04 -3.58
C TYR A 50 6.77 -6.65 -3.94
N VAL A 51 7.89 -6.54 -4.66
CA VAL A 51 8.43 -5.26 -5.14
C VAL A 51 7.44 -4.60 -6.10
N LYS A 52 6.96 -5.35 -7.09
CA LYS A 52 5.98 -4.86 -8.07
C LYS A 52 4.62 -4.56 -7.44
N GLY A 53 4.17 -5.42 -6.54
CA GLY A 53 2.92 -5.24 -5.81
C GLY A 53 2.95 -3.99 -4.93
N LEU A 54 4.06 -3.75 -4.24
CA LEU A 54 4.26 -2.55 -3.42
C LEU A 54 4.24 -1.28 -4.28
N GLU A 55 4.96 -1.28 -5.39
CA GLU A 55 4.99 -0.14 -6.32
C GLU A 55 3.58 0.17 -6.84
N LYS A 56 2.85 -0.84 -7.28
CA LYS A 56 1.48 -0.68 -7.78
C LYS A 56 0.54 -0.15 -6.69
N ALA A 57 0.58 -0.74 -5.50
CA ALA A 57 -0.24 -0.32 -4.38
C ALA A 57 0.04 1.13 -3.98
N PHE A 58 1.32 1.51 -3.91
CA PHE A 58 1.71 2.89 -3.58
C PHE A 58 1.18 3.89 -4.61
N VAL A 59 1.35 3.63 -5.90
CA VAL A 59 0.87 4.52 -6.97
C VAL A 59 -0.64 4.70 -6.90
N GLU A 60 -1.38 3.63 -6.71
CA GLU A 60 -2.85 3.68 -6.65
C GLU A 60 -3.35 4.39 -5.38
N LEU A 61 -2.71 4.14 -4.23
CA LEU A 61 -3.06 4.80 -2.98
C LEU A 61 -2.75 6.31 -3.04
N GLN A 62 -1.62 6.68 -3.62
CA GLN A 62 -1.25 8.07 -3.80
C GLN A 62 -2.24 8.78 -4.71
N ALA A 63 -2.60 8.19 -5.84
CA ALA A 63 -3.57 8.75 -6.76
C ALA A 63 -4.96 8.89 -6.12
N ARG A 64 -5.40 7.89 -5.37
CA ARG A 64 -6.68 7.91 -4.65
C ARG A 64 -6.75 9.06 -3.65
N ASP A 65 -5.73 9.19 -2.82
CA ASP A 65 -5.73 10.18 -1.75
C ASP A 65 -5.53 11.59 -2.30
N MET A 66 -4.72 11.77 -3.34
CA MET A 66 -4.60 13.07 -4.02
C MET A 66 -5.89 13.47 -4.71
N ALA A 67 -6.61 12.55 -5.33
CA ALA A 67 -7.92 12.81 -5.93
C ALA A 67 -8.94 13.26 -4.88
N GLN A 68 -8.93 12.61 -3.70
CA GLN A 68 -9.80 12.97 -2.59
C GLN A 68 -9.47 14.35 -2.04
N ILE A 69 -8.19 14.68 -1.88
CA ILE A 69 -7.74 16.00 -1.45
C ILE A 69 -8.21 17.06 -2.44
N ASN A 70 -7.99 16.84 -3.73
CA ASN A 70 -8.41 17.79 -4.78
C ASN A 70 -9.93 17.99 -4.80
N TYR A 71 -10.69 16.92 -4.57
CA TYR A 71 -12.15 17.01 -4.46
C TYR A 71 -12.57 17.90 -3.29
N ILE A 72 -11.96 17.71 -2.11
CA ILE A 72 -12.26 18.50 -0.92
C ILE A 72 -11.87 19.96 -1.12
N LEU A 73 -10.68 20.23 -1.66
CA LEU A 73 -10.18 21.60 -1.86
C LEU A 73 -11.01 22.38 -2.88
N ASN A 74 -11.63 21.71 -3.84
CA ASN A 74 -12.50 22.32 -4.84
C ASN A 74 -13.99 22.33 -4.42
N SER A 75 -14.31 21.81 -3.25
CA SER A 75 -15.65 21.83 -2.69
C SER A 75 -15.96 23.19 -2.06
N PRO A 76 -17.22 23.69 -2.14
CA PRO A 76 -17.59 24.97 -1.52
C PRO A 76 -17.73 24.91 0.00
N HIS A 77 -17.42 23.81 0.64
CA HIS A 77 -17.58 23.62 2.09
C HIS A 77 -16.26 23.85 2.83
N ASP A 78 -16.25 24.79 3.77
CA ASP A 78 -15.06 25.22 4.52
C ASP A 78 -14.65 24.27 5.67
N HIS A 79 -15.36 23.15 5.86
CA HIS A 79 -15.24 22.39 7.11
C HIS A 79 -14.35 21.14 7.03
N LEU A 80 -13.65 20.92 5.93
CA LEU A 80 -12.98 19.65 5.67
C LEU A 80 -11.44 19.71 5.78
N TRP A 81 -10.91 20.77 6.39
CA TRP A 81 -9.46 20.94 6.57
C TRP A 81 -8.84 19.81 7.39
N ALA A 82 -9.55 19.31 8.42
CA ALA A 82 -9.10 18.18 9.21
C ALA A 82 -8.98 16.90 8.37
N ASP A 83 -9.90 16.71 7.42
CA ASP A 83 -9.86 15.57 6.50
C ASP A 83 -8.68 15.69 5.52
N VAL A 84 -8.42 16.91 5.02
CA VAL A 84 -7.26 17.18 4.15
C VAL A 84 -5.96 16.90 4.89
N ALA A 85 -5.82 17.39 6.13
CA ALA A 85 -4.65 17.14 6.95
C ALA A 85 -4.44 15.65 7.22
N SER A 86 -5.52 14.92 7.48
CA SER A 86 -5.51 13.47 7.70
C SER A 86 -5.03 12.72 6.45
N LEU A 87 -5.48 13.12 5.26
CA LEU A 87 -5.07 12.52 4.00
C LEU A 87 -3.58 12.76 3.71
N TYR A 88 -3.09 13.98 3.89
CA TYR A 88 -1.66 14.29 3.73
C TYR A 88 -0.81 13.52 4.75
N THR A 89 -1.29 13.39 5.98
CA THR A 89 -0.61 12.61 7.02
C THR A 89 -0.52 11.12 6.62
N GLY A 90 -1.57 10.57 6.04
CA GLY A 90 -1.58 9.21 5.52
C GLY A 90 -0.59 9.00 4.38
N LEU A 91 -0.52 9.96 3.45
CA LEU A 91 0.48 9.97 2.37
C LEU A 91 1.90 9.96 2.93
N THR A 92 2.17 10.82 3.90
CA THR A 92 3.49 10.91 4.56
C THR A 92 3.84 9.63 5.31
N ARG A 93 2.89 9.03 5.99
CA ARG A 93 3.08 7.75 6.72
C ARG A 93 3.51 6.64 5.77
N ARG A 94 2.88 6.51 4.61
CA ARG A 94 3.26 5.50 3.61
C ARG A 94 4.66 5.74 3.07
N GLN A 95 5.01 6.99 2.76
CA GLN A 95 6.36 7.33 2.32
C GLN A 95 7.41 7.00 3.39
N ASN A 96 7.11 7.29 4.66
CA ASN A 96 8.00 6.97 5.77
C ASN A 96 8.18 5.46 5.95
N ALA A 97 7.16 4.66 5.66
CA ALA A 97 7.28 3.20 5.67
C ALA A 97 8.19 2.68 4.55
N LEU A 98 8.24 3.38 3.41
CA LEU A 98 9.11 3.03 2.28
C LEU A 98 10.58 3.38 2.51
N ARG A 99 10.87 4.49 3.19
CA ARG A 99 12.24 5.04 3.31
C ARG A 99 13.28 4.01 3.75
N PRO A 100 13.03 3.15 4.76
CA PRO A 100 14.05 2.18 5.21
C PRO A 100 14.42 1.12 4.18
N ILE A 101 13.58 0.89 3.18
CA ILE A 101 13.79 -0.15 2.17
C ILE A 101 14.17 0.39 0.78
N LEU A 102 14.30 1.70 0.65
CA LEU A 102 14.76 2.33 -0.60
C LEU A 102 16.30 2.30 -0.68
N ALA A 103 16.93 2.21 -1.82
CA ALA A 103 16.33 2.00 -3.15
C ALA A 103 15.95 0.52 -3.33
N LEU A 104 14.71 0.25 -3.73
CA LEU A 104 14.19 -1.09 -3.78
C LEU A 104 14.40 -1.71 -5.17
N VAL A 105 15.22 -2.74 -5.21
CA VAL A 105 15.50 -3.53 -6.41
C VAL A 105 15.18 -4.99 -6.12
N SER A 106 14.41 -5.64 -6.97
CA SER A 106 14.08 -7.05 -6.81
C SER A 106 15.28 -7.96 -7.08
N GLU A 107 15.17 -9.21 -6.66
CA GLU A 107 16.19 -10.25 -6.89
C GLU A 107 16.48 -10.50 -8.36
N ASP A 108 15.50 -10.25 -9.25
CA ASP A 108 15.66 -10.38 -10.71
C ASP A 108 16.06 -9.07 -11.41
N GLY A 109 16.40 -8.04 -10.64
CA GLY A 109 16.91 -6.77 -11.16
C GLY A 109 15.85 -5.72 -11.47
N TYR A 110 14.58 -5.96 -11.13
CA TYR A 110 13.53 -4.95 -11.30
C TYR A 110 13.71 -3.82 -10.30
N ARG A 111 13.83 -2.60 -10.79
CA ARG A 111 14.01 -1.40 -9.97
C ARG A 111 12.65 -0.70 -9.81
N ALA A 112 12.10 -0.73 -8.61
CA ALA A 112 10.85 -0.04 -8.30
C ALA A 112 11.06 1.47 -8.26
N ARG A 113 10.04 2.20 -8.68
CA ARG A 113 10.04 3.67 -8.69
C ARG A 113 8.95 4.18 -7.75
N PHE A 114 9.36 5.03 -6.81
CA PHE A 114 8.46 5.68 -5.87
C PHE A 114 8.72 7.19 -5.91
N ASP A 115 7.69 7.96 -6.30
CA ASP A 115 7.77 9.41 -6.29
C ASP A 115 7.42 9.91 -4.88
N LEU A 116 8.41 10.33 -4.12
CA LEU A 116 8.24 10.85 -2.77
C LEU A 116 8.12 12.37 -2.80
N VAL A 117 7.16 12.89 -2.03
CA VAL A 117 6.87 14.32 -1.94
C VAL A 117 6.81 14.72 -0.46
N ASP A 118 7.42 15.85 -0.13
CA ASP A 118 7.35 16.42 1.22
C ASP A 118 6.06 17.25 1.35
N TYR A 119 5.14 16.79 2.20
CA TYR A 119 3.85 17.44 2.47
C TYR A 119 3.84 18.23 3.78
N THR A 120 4.99 18.54 4.36
CA THR A 120 5.09 19.24 5.66
C THR A 120 4.37 20.58 5.64
N VAL A 121 4.51 21.35 4.55
CA VAL A 121 3.88 22.67 4.40
C VAL A 121 2.35 22.51 4.32
N GLU A 122 1.87 21.58 3.48
CA GLU A 122 0.45 21.33 3.28
C GLU A 122 -0.23 20.87 4.58
N ILE A 123 0.44 20.03 5.36
CA ILE A 123 -0.07 19.57 6.67
C ILE A 123 -0.19 20.75 7.64
N ALA A 124 0.80 21.64 7.67
CA ALA A 124 0.81 22.80 8.56
C ALA A 124 -0.26 23.84 8.20
N GLU A 125 -0.61 23.95 6.91
CA GLU A 125 -1.62 24.89 6.41
C GLU A 125 -3.06 24.37 6.49
N ALA A 126 -3.22 23.07 6.70
CA ALA A 126 -4.53 22.43 6.73
C ALA A 126 -5.32 22.66 8.05
#